data_dbbd8b4bc807e37f9d46309849a8dd22
#
_entry.id   dbbd8b4bc807e37f9d46309849a8dd22
#
_cell.length_a   1.000
_cell.length_b   1.000
_cell.length_c   1.000
_cell.angle_alpha   90.00
_cell.angle_beta   90.00
_cell.angle_gamma   90.00
#
_symmetry.space_group_name_H-M   'P 1'
#
loop_
_entity.id
_entity.type
_entity.pdbx_description
1 polymer ?
#
loop_
_entity_poly.entity_id
_entity_poly.type
_entity_poly.pdbx_seq_one_letter_code
_entity_poly.pdbx_strand_id
1 'polypeptide(L)'
;MKYDFLCWNKLVSTEEIIEINTVVQNNKDPNLIDGAAKDVTKTAKVDLLPWRYLRPNLERIYETWMMANCDSFGYNLYPMRNTDLWNCNTYDSINNAEYDYHTDRDSKKPSDIKLTGIVNISDEPYEGGEFIAFYDGGFKKVPEISQPGDVLLLRHDVVHKVNPVTKGIRKTLSFWFYGPAFI
;
A
#
# COMPACT_ATOMS: atom_id res chain seq x y z
N MET A 1 21.64 4.06 -2.58
CA MET A 1 20.46 3.20 -2.92
C MET A 1 20.16 3.36 -4.39
N LYS A 2 19.89 2.29 -5.14
CA LYS A 2 19.78 2.31 -6.61
C LYS A 2 18.36 2.59 -7.11
N TYR A 3 17.34 2.28 -6.32
CA TYR A 3 15.94 2.34 -6.72
C TYR A 3 15.10 3.14 -5.71
N ASP A 4 14.12 3.91 -6.19
CA ASP A 4 13.12 4.59 -5.39
C ASP A 4 11.95 3.66 -5.07
N PHE A 5 11.60 2.78 -6.02
CA PHE A 5 10.57 1.75 -5.90
C PHE A 5 10.85 0.58 -6.85
N LEU A 6 10.15 -0.52 -6.62
CA LEU A 6 10.07 -1.70 -7.50
C LEU A 6 8.62 -2.05 -7.73
N CYS A 7 8.30 -2.52 -8.92
CA CYS A 7 6.94 -2.93 -9.32
C CYS A 7 6.94 -4.33 -9.91
N TRP A 8 5.86 -5.04 -9.68
CA TRP A 8 5.55 -6.33 -10.30
C TRP A 8 4.14 -6.26 -10.88
N ASN A 9 4.04 -6.41 -12.21
CA ASN A 9 2.76 -6.38 -12.89
C ASN A 9 2.04 -7.72 -12.73
N LYS A 10 0.76 -7.67 -12.33
CA LYS A 10 -0.14 -8.83 -12.20
C LYS A 10 0.48 -9.99 -11.38
N LEU A 11 1.19 -9.63 -10.31
CA LEU A 11 1.76 -10.63 -9.40
C LEU A 11 0.67 -11.34 -8.60
N VAL A 12 -0.50 -10.72 -8.42
CA VAL A 12 -1.69 -11.32 -7.81
C VAL A 12 -2.71 -11.61 -8.91
N SER A 13 -3.21 -12.84 -8.97
CA SER A 13 -4.21 -13.25 -9.98
C SER A 13 -5.61 -12.69 -9.67
N THR A 14 -6.50 -12.76 -10.64
CA THR A 14 -7.91 -12.34 -10.45
C THR A 14 -8.60 -13.18 -9.37
N GLU A 15 -8.33 -14.49 -9.33
CA GLU A 15 -8.88 -15.41 -8.34
C GLU A 15 -8.37 -15.06 -6.94
N GLU A 16 -7.06 -14.80 -6.78
CA GLU A 16 -6.48 -14.35 -5.52
C GLU A 16 -7.08 -13.00 -5.07
N ILE A 17 -7.35 -12.06 -5.98
CA ILE A 17 -8.01 -10.78 -5.67
C ILE A 17 -9.41 -11.01 -5.08
N ILE A 18 -10.19 -11.92 -5.67
CA ILE A 18 -11.54 -12.26 -5.17
C ILE A 18 -11.47 -12.84 -3.76
N GLU A 19 -10.52 -13.76 -3.53
CA GLU A 19 -10.30 -14.34 -2.20
C GLU A 19 -9.88 -13.30 -1.19
N ILE A 20 -8.91 -12.42 -1.53
CA ILE A 20 -8.46 -11.33 -0.66
C ILE A 20 -9.61 -10.38 -0.31
N ASN A 21 -10.41 -9.95 -1.29
CA ASN A 21 -11.57 -9.09 -1.03
C ASN A 21 -12.60 -9.78 -0.12
N THR A 22 -12.80 -11.09 -0.27
CA THR A 22 -13.66 -11.88 0.63
C THR A 22 -13.12 -11.91 2.05
N VAL A 23 -11.80 -12.13 2.23
CA VAL A 23 -11.14 -12.06 3.54
C VAL A 23 -11.31 -10.69 4.18
N VAL A 24 -11.09 -9.60 3.40
CA VAL A 24 -11.28 -8.22 3.87
C VAL A 24 -12.70 -8.01 4.36
N GLN A 25 -13.71 -8.39 3.57
CA GLN A 25 -15.11 -8.19 3.95
C GLN A 25 -15.51 -8.94 5.23
N ASN A 26 -15.02 -10.15 5.40
CA ASN A 26 -15.39 -11.03 6.51
C ASN A 26 -14.67 -10.71 7.83
N ASN A 27 -13.53 -9.99 7.78
CA ASN A 27 -12.67 -9.80 8.94
C ASN A 27 -12.40 -8.33 9.30
N LYS A 28 -13.01 -7.36 8.60
CA LYS A 28 -12.91 -5.96 8.99
C LYS A 28 -13.58 -5.76 10.35
N ASP A 29 -12.87 -5.10 11.26
CA ASP A 29 -13.41 -4.72 12.56
C ASP A 29 -13.79 -3.23 12.52
N PRO A 30 -15.07 -2.88 12.64
CA PRO A 30 -15.53 -1.49 12.62
C PRO A 30 -14.98 -0.65 13.79
N ASN A 31 -14.42 -1.29 14.82
CA ASN A 31 -13.81 -0.60 15.96
C ASN A 31 -12.32 -0.31 15.74
N LEU A 32 -11.68 -0.95 14.76
CA LEU A 32 -10.34 -0.63 14.33
C LEU A 32 -10.40 0.53 13.34
N ILE A 33 -10.30 1.75 13.85
CA ILE A 33 -10.29 2.96 13.04
C ILE A 33 -8.84 3.37 12.80
N ASP A 34 -8.47 3.59 11.54
CA ASP A 34 -7.19 4.21 11.21
C ASP A 34 -7.09 5.59 11.86
N GLY A 35 -6.05 5.82 12.65
CA GLY A 35 -5.76 7.13 13.22
C GLY A 35 -5.52 8.21 12.15
N ALA A 36 -5.14 7.81 10.93
CA ALA A 36 -5.02 8.68 9.76
C ALA A 36 -6.38 9.09 9.14
N ALA A 37 -7.51 8.51 9.58
CA ALA A 37 -8.85 8.95 9.18
C ALA A 37 -9.17 10.41 9.57
N LYS A 38 -8.28 11.07 10.33
CA LYS A 38 -8.31 12.50 10.62
C LYS A 38 -7.38 13.33 9.74
N ASP A 39 -6.66 12.68 8.82
CA ASP A 39 -5.80 13.39 7.87
C ASP A 39 -6.70 14.01 6.79
N VAL A 40 -6.79 15.33 6.80
CA VAL A 40 -7.56 16.11 5.81
C VAL A 40 -7.06 15.91 4.37
N THR A 41 -5.90 15.29 4.20
CA THR A 41 -5.28 15.04 2.89
C THR A 41 -5.68 13.69 2.29
N LYS A 42 -6.35 12.80 3.06
CA LYS A 42 -6.80 11.49 2.62
C LYS A 42 -8.31 11.35 2.76
N THR A 43 -8.99 11.19 1.64
CA THR A 43 -10.46 11.02 1.60
C THR A 43 -10.88 9.56 1.32
N ALA A 44 -9.94 8.65 1.16
CA ALA A 44 -10.21 7.22 1.04
C ALA A 44 -10.73 6.65 2.37
N LYS A 45 -11.68 5.73 2.29
CA LYS A 45 -12.06 4.90 3.44
C LYS A 45 -10.95 3.89 3.72
N VAL A 46 -10.60 3.70 4.99
CA VAL A 46 -9.59 2.73 5.42
C VAL A 46 -10.19 1.76 6.44
N ASP A 47 -10.16 0.49 6.11
CA ASP A 47 -10.43 -0.60 7.02
C ASP A 47 -9.09 -1.25 7.43
N LEU A 48 -8.91 -1.60 8.70
CA LEU A 48 -7.67 -2.20 9.20
C LEU A 48 -7.82 -3.71 9.38
N LEU A 49 -6.87 -4.48 8.84
CA LEU A 49 -6.84 -5.94 8.99
C LEU A 49 -5.52 -6.42 9.57
N PRO A 50 -5.55 -7.27 10.63
CA PRO A 50 -4.36 -7.98 11.09
C PRO A 50 -3.79 -8.94 10.04
N TRP A 51 -2.46 -9.00 9.95
CA TRP A 51 -1.71 -9.86 9.04
C TRP A 51 -2.17 -11.33 9.06
N ARG A 52 -2.50 -11.88 10.23
CA ARG A 52 -2.97 -13.27 10.35
C ARG A 52 -4.10 -13.65 9.40
N TYR A 53 -4.96 -12.70 9.02
CA TYR A 53 -6.07 -12.96 8.10
C TYR A 53 -5.64 -12.89 6.64
N LEU A 54 -4.68 -12.03 6.30
CA LEU A 54 -4.19 -11.82 4.93
C LEU A 54 -3.04 -12.77 4.57
N ARG A 55 -2.33 -13.29 5.56
CA ARG A 55 -1.14 -14.12 5.39
C ARG A 55 -1.32 -15.28 4.41
N PRO A 56 -2.41 -16.10 4.47
CA PRO A 56 -2.57 -17.22 3.55
C PRO A 56 -2.55 -16.81 2.07
N ASN A 57 -3.04 -15.61 1.75
CA ASN A 57 -3.13 -15.10 0.38
C ASN A 57 -1.93 -14.23 -0.03
N LEU A 58 -1.23 -13.61 0.93
CA LEU A 58 -0.20 -12.61 0.66
C LEU A 58 1.21 -13.03 1.10
N GLU A 59 1.42 -14.21 1.68
CA GLU A 59 2.76 -14.64 2.15
C GLU A 59 3.79 -14.62 1.01
N ARG A 60 3.42 -15.08 -0.19
CA ARG A 60 4.27 -15.03 -1.39
C ARG A 60 4.66 -13.60 -1.76
N ILE A 61 3.75 -12.65 -1.62
CA ILE A 61 4.01 -11.23 -1.90
C ILE A 61 4.98 -10.66 -0.84
N TYR A 62 4.75 -10.98 0.44
CA TYR A 62 5.64 -10.60 1.53
C TYR A 62 7.06 -11.15 1.31
N GLU A 63 7.22 -12.42 0.95
CA GLU A 63 8.51 -13.01 0.65
C GLU A 63 9.19 -12.33 -0.54
N THR A 64 8.44 -12.01 -1.61
CA THR A 64 8.95 -11.26 -2.76
C THR A 64 9.49 -9.90 -2.33
N TRP A 65 8.79 -9.17 -1.46
CA TRP A 65 9.26 -7.90 -0.92
C TRP A 65 10.51 -8.05 -0.04
N MET A 66 10.60 -9.12 0.77
CA MET A 66 11.78 -9.38 1.60
C MET A 66 13.01 -9.67 0.74
N MET A 67 12.87 -10.46 -0.32
CA MET A 67 13.94 -10.70 -1.30
C MET A 67 14.35 -9.39 -1.99
N ALA A 68 13.39 -8.61 -2.46
CA ALA A 68 13.64 -7.32 -3.09
C ALA A 68 14.35 -6.33 -2.16
N ASN A 69 14.02 -6.35 -0.87
CA ASN A 69 14.73 -5.56 0.12
C ASN A 69 16.19 -6.01 0.25
N CYS A 70 16.46 -7.31 0.33
CA CYS A 70 17.84 -7.82 0.40
C CYS A 70 18.66 -7.42 -0.83
N ASP A 71 18.06 -7.52 -2.03
CA ASP A 71 18.77 -7.32 -3.29
C ASP A 71 18.93 -5.85 -3.69
N SER A 72 18.00 -4.98 -3.27
CA SER A 72 17.88 -3.63 -3.84
C SER A 72 17.87 -2.50 -2.82
N PHE A 73 17.28 -2.66 -1.65
CA PHE A 73 17.15 -1.59 -0.65
C PHE A 73 18.09 -1.76 0.55
N GLY A 74 18.30 -2.97 1.02
CA GLY A 74 19.27 -3.30 2.08
C GLY A 74 18.88 -2.80 3.48
N TYR A 75 17.61 -2.55 3.75
CA TYR A 75 17.16 -2.15 5.08
C TYR A 75 17.14 -3.31 6.06
N ASN A 76 17.52 -3.05 7.31
CA ASN A 76 17.24 -3.95 8.42
C ASN A 76 15.75 -3.80 8.79
N LEU A 77 14.94 -4.79 8.47
CA LEU A 77 13.50 -4.79 8.71
C LEU A 77 13.14 -5.69 9.88
N TYR A 78 12.17 -5.23 10.68
CA TYR A 78 11.56 -6.10 11.68
C TYR A 78 10.65 -7.12 10.99
N PRO A 79 10.61 -8.39 11.48
CA PRO A 79 9.71 -9.39 10.92
C PRO A 79 8.25 -9.00 11.15
N MET A 80 7.39 -9.27 10.16
CA MET A 80 5.96 -9.04 10.27
C MET A 80 5.32 -9.99 11.29
N ARG A 81 4.53 -9.45 12.21
CA ARG A 81 3.83 -10.21 13.24
C ARG A 81 2.38 -10.45 12.83
N ASN A 82 1.77 -11.50 13.33
CA ASN A 82 0.37 -11.83 13.06
C ASN A 82 -0.63 -10.71 13.44
N THR A 83 -0.24 -9.82 14.34
CA THR A 83 -1.03 -8.68 14.82
C THR A 83 -0.78 -7.38 14.06
N ASP A 84 0.23 -7.33 13.19
CA ASP A 84 0.53 -6.12 12.43
C ASP A 84 -0.62 -5.82 11.47
N LEU A 85 -0.98 -4.54 11.40
CA LEU A 85 -2.17 -4.09 10.69
C LEU A 85 -1.84 -3.67 9.27
N TRP A 86 -2.65 -4.11 8.35
CA TRP A 86 -2.68 -3.67 6.96
C TRP A 86 -3.82 -2.70 6.74
N ASN A 87 -3.60 -1.68 5.95
CA ASN A 87 -4.63 -0.76 5.50
C ASN A 87 -5.30 -1.29 4.23
N CYS A 88 -6.61 -1.49 4.31
CA CYS A 88 -7.46 -1.76 3.17
C CYS A 88 -8.08 -0.44 2.73
N ASN A 89 -7.50 0.20 1.72
CA ASN A 89 -7.93 1.51 1.25
C ASN A 89 -8.99 1.34 0.16
N THR A 90 -10.11 2.06 0.29
CA THR A 90 -11.18 2.13 -0.71
C THR A 90 -11.31 3.58 -1.17
N TYR A 91 -10.95 3.82 -2.42
CA TYR A 91 -11.10 5.11 -3.10
C TYR A 91 -12.34 5.06 -3.99
N ASP A 92 -13.41 5.73 -3.56
CA ASP A 92 -14.70 5.75 -4.26
C ASP A 92 -14.86 7.05 -5.05
N SER A 93 -15.25 6.95 -6.31
CA SER A 93 -15.52 8.09 -7.18
C SER A 93 -16.66 8.98 -6.71
N ILE A 94 -17.62 8.44 -5.93
CA ILE A 94 -18.72 9.23 -5.35
C ILE A 94 -18.18 10.40 -4.53
N ASN A 95 -17.05 10.20 -3.85
CA ASN A 95 -16.40 11.20 -3.01
C ASN A 95 -15.17 11.83 -3.68
N ASN A 96 -14.89 11.53 -4.95
CA ASN A 96 -13.63 11.86 -5.62
C ASN A 96 -12.43 11.49 -4.74
N ALA A 97 -12.47 10.28 -4.17
CA ALA A 97 -11.51 9.88 -3.15
C ALA A 97 -10.09 9.90 -3.68
N GLU A 98 -9.20 10.52 -2.91
CA GLU A 98 -7.80 10.76 -3.23
C GLU A 98 -6.92 10.65 -1.99
N TYR A 99 -5.61 10.75 -2.18
CA TYR A 99 -4.64 10.96 -1.12
C TYR A 99 -3.56 11.90 -1.64
N ASP A 100 -3.49 13.10 -1.06
CA ASP A 100 -2.59 14.16 -1.52
C ASP A 100 -1.11 13.83 -1.26
N TYR A 101 -0.22 14.68 -1.73
CA TYR A 101 1.23 14.51 -1.61
C TYR A 101 1.68 14.30 -0.17
N HIS A 102 2.36 13.19 0.06
CA HIS A 102 2.91 12.83 1.36
C HIS A 102 4.15 11.92 1.20
N THR A 103 4.80 11.67 2.31
CA THR A 103 5.77 10.58 2.49
C THR A 103 5.28 9.69 3.62
N ASP A 104 5.64 8.43 3.61
CA ASP A 104 5.27 7.50 4.68
C ASP A 104 6.19 7.60 5.91
N ARG A 105 6.96 8.68 5.98
CA ARG A 105 7.90 8.91 7.08
C ARG A 105 7.16 9.30 8.36
N ASP A 106 7.25 8.45 9.38
CA ASP A 106 6.76 8.78 10.73
C ASP A 106 7.95 9.22 11.61
N SER A 107 8.03 10.52 11.88
CA SER A 107 9.11 11.13 12.67
C SER A 107 8.89 11.08 14.19
N LYS A 108 7.79 10.47 14.66
CA LYS A 108 7.39 10.51 16.08
C LYS A 108 7.60 9.20 16.84
N LYS A 109 8.13 8.17 16.21
CA LYS A 109 8.29 6.83 16.80
C LYS A 109 9.76 6.44 16.93
N PRO A 110 10.12 5.57 17.91
CA PRO A 110 11.49 5.06 18.06
C PRO A 110 11.92 4.12 16.92
N SER A 111 10.99 3.67 16.09
CA SER A 111 11.23 2.88 14.88
C SER A 111 10.77 3.68 13.68
N ASP A 112 11.53 3.63 12.59
CA ASP A 112 11.18 4.31 11.35
C ASP A 112 10.57 3.34 10.34
N ILE A 113 9.59 3.84 9.58
CA ILE A 113 9.15 3.17 8.35
C ILE A 113 10.33 3.18 7.37
N LYS A 114 10.61 2.05 6.76
CA LYS A 114 11.70 1.87 5.78
C LYS A 114 11.16 1.69 4.37
N LEU A 115 10.12 0.88 4.24
CA LEU A 115 9.48 0.58 2.97
C LEU A 115 7.97 0.56 3.14
N THR A 116 7.26 0.85 2.05
CA THR A 116 5.81 0.70 1.91
C THR A 116 5.51 -0.29 0.82
N GLY A 117 4.77 -1.34 1.16
CA GLY A 117 4.23 -2.29 0.20
C GLY A 117 2.80 -1.92 -0.17
N ILE A 118 2.46 -1.94 -1.46
CA ILE A 118 1.10 -1.69 -1.96
C ILE A 118 0.71 -2.81 -2.93
N VAL A 119 -0.50 -3.33 -2.77
CA VAL A 119 -1.12 -4.30 -3.68
C VAL A 119 -2.42 -3.71 -4.21
N ASN A 120 -2.60 -3.66 -5.53
CA ASN A 120 -3.86 -3.26 -6.13
C ASN A 120 -4.81 -4.47 -6.14
N ILE A 121 -5.85 -4.40 -5.32
CA ILE A 121 -6.87 -5.45 -5.16
C ILE A 121 -8.23 -5.02 -5.72
N SER A 122 -8.26 -4.05 -6.64
CA SER A 122 -9.50 -3.63 -7.29
C SER A 122 -10.14 -4.81 -8.03
N ASP A 123 -11.41 -5.04 -7.82
CA ASP A 123 -12.19 -6.15 -8.37
C ASP A 123 -13.14 -5.72 -9.50
N GLU A 124 -13.21 -4.40 -9.75
CA GLU A 124 -13.99 -3.78 -10.82
C GLU A 124 -13.16 -2.72 -11.56
N PRO A 125 -13.48 -2.40 -12.81
CA PRO A 125 -12.85 -1.31 -13.56
C PRO A 125 -13.07 0.04 -12.89
N TYR A 126 -12.02 0.87 -12.88
CA TYR A 126 -12.08 2.25 -12.40
C TYR A 126 -11.33 3.21 -13.32
N GLU A 127 -11.63 4.52 -13.22
CA GLU A 127 -10.93 5.60 -13.94
C GLU A 127 -10.40 6.62 -12.92
N GLY A 128 -9.28 7.28 -13.22
CA GLY A 128 -8.54 8.10 -12.26
C GLY A 128 -7.73 7.25 -11.29
N GLY A 129 -7.45 7.78 -10.10
CA GLY A 129 -6.74 7.05 -9.05
C GLY A 129 -5.29 6.72 -9.39
N GLU A 130 -4.67 7.48 -10.31
CA GLU A 130 -3.28 7.26 -10.68
C GLU A 130 -2.35 7.47 -9.47
N PHE A 131 -1.40 6.57 -9.32
CA PHE A 131 -0.31 6.73 -8.37
C PHE A 131 0.77 7.59 -9.00
N ILE A 132 1.04 8.74 -8.38
CA ILE A 132 2.07 9.70 -8.78
C ILE A 132 3.19 9.65 -7.75
N ALA A 133 4.44 9.53 -8.19
CA ALA A 133 5.59 9.57 -7.32
C ALA A 133 6.65 10.55 -7.85
N PHE A 134 7.48 11.08 -6.93
CA PHE A 134 8.63 11.88 -7.29
C PHE A 134 9.84 10.95 -7.49
N TYR A 135 10.27 10.80 -8.73
CA TYR A 135 11.46 10.04 -9.09
C TYR A 135 12.10 10.58 -10.37
N ASP A 136 13.38 10.33 -10.54
CA ASP A 136 14.13 10.76 -11.72
C ASP A 136 13.90 12.26 -12.05
N GLY A 137 13.97 13.09 -10.98
CA GLY A 137 13.93 14.55 -11.07
C GLY A 137 12.55 15.18 -11.27
N GLY A 138 11.43 14.43 -11.11
CA GLY A 138 10.08 15.00 -11.24
C GLY A 138 8.96 14.13 -10.76
N PHE A 139 7.76 14.71 -10.66
CA PHE A 139 6.53 13.95 -10.40
C PHE A 139 6.06 13.26 -11.66
N LYS A 140 5.95 11.94 -11.61
CA LYS A 140 5.53 11.12 -12.74
C LYS A 140 4.51 10.08 -12.30
N LYS A 141 3.61 9.70 -13.20
CA LYS A 141 2.71 8.56 -13.02
C LYS A 141 3.54 7.27 -12.95
N VAL A 142 3.16 6.39 -12.04
CA VAL A 142 3.69 5.02 -11.94
C VAL A 142 2.63 4.08 -12.52
N PRO A 143 2.64 3.82 -13.84
CA PRO A 143 1.60 3.03 -14.50
C PRO A 143 1.60 1.57 -14.05
N GLU A 144 2.73 1.09 -13.52
CA GLU A 144 2.94 -0.28 -13.07
C GLU A 144 2.14 -0.67 -11.81
N ILE A 145 1.41 0.26 -11.18
CA ILE A 145 0.49 -0.03 -10.05
C ILE A 145 -0.96 0.30 -10.42
N SER A 146 -1.28 0.46 -11.70
CA SER A 146 -2.60 0.89 -12.16
C SER A 146 -3.61 -0.23 -12.38
N GLN A 147 -3.14 -1.47 -12.56
CA GLN A 147 -4.00 -2.60 -12.86
C GLN A 147 -4.25 -3.48 -11.64
N PRO A 148 -5.42 -4.15 -11.54
CA PRO A 148 -5.63 -5.19 -10.54
C PRO A 148 -4.53 -6.24 -10.58
N GLY A 149 -4.03 -6.62 -9.40
CA GLY A 149 -2.94 -7.57 -9.23
C GLY A 149 -1.54 -6.98 -9.31
N ASP A 150 -1.39 -5.70 -9.66
CA ASP A 150 -0.11 -5.01 -9.61
C ASP A 150 0.36 -4.80 -8.17
N VAL A 151 1.67 -4.90 -7.97
CA VAL A 151 2.32 -4.81 -6.66
C VAL A 151 3.47 -3.81 -6.72
N LEU A 152 3.59 -2.98 -5.70
CA LEU A 152 4.61 -1.95 -5.55
C LEU A 152 5.33 -2.12 -4.22
N LEU A 153 6.65 -1.95 -4.21
CA LEU A 153 7.46 -1.74 -3.02
C LEU A 153 8.20 -0.42 -3.15
N LEU A 154 7.97 0.50 -2.24
CA LEU A 154 8.37 1.91 -2.32
C LEU A 154 9.19 2.29 -1.09
N ARG A 155 10.23 3.12 -1.24
CA ARG A 155 10.93 3.72 -0.11
C ARG A 155 10.02 4.72 0.62
N HIS A 156 10.15 4.77 1.96
CA HIS A 156 9.38 5.64 2.84
C HIS A 156 9.50 7.15 2.55
N ASP A 157 10.63 7.57 1.96
CA ASP A 157 10.97 8.98 1.73
C ASP A 157 10.58 9.48 0.33
N VAL A 158 10.06 8.63 -0.53
CA VAL A 158 9.54 9.02 -1.84
C VAL A 158 8.24 9.77 -1.66
N VAL A 159 8.20 11.03 -2.11
CA VAL A 159 6.96 11.81 -2.11
C VAL A 159 6.01 11.23 -3.15
N HIS A 160 4.79 10.93 -2.75
CA HIS A 160 3.80 10.33 -3.64
C HIS A 160 2.39 10.77 -3.30
N LYS A 161 1.45 10.50 -4.22
CA LYS A 161 0.02 10.73 -4.03
C LYS A 161 -0.82 9.73 -4.83
N VAL A 162 -2.11 9.68 -4.53
CA VAL A 162 -3.13 9.03 -5.36
C VAL A 162 -4.07 10.11 -5.87
N ASN A 163 -4.16 10.27 -7.19
CA ASN A 163 -5.10 11.19 -7.83
C ASN A 163 -6.56 10.81 -7.51
N PRO A 164 -7.51 11.73 -7.62
CA PRO A 164 -8.93 11.44 -7.47
C PRO A 164 -9.38 10.28 -8.36
N VAL A 165 -10.15 9.35 -7.79
CA VAL A 165 -10.88 8.36 -8.57
C VAL A 165 -12.12 9.02 -9.15
N THR A 166 -12.25 9.03 -10.48
CA THR A 166 -13.30 9.74 -11.21
C THR A 166 -14.47 8.84 -11.62
N LYS A 167 -14.25 7.51 -11.65
CA LYS A 167 -15.29 6.52 -11.91
C LYS A 167 -14.95 5.19 -11.25
N GLY A 168 -15.96 4.50 -10.72
CA GLY A 168 -15.82 3.22 -10.05
C GLY A 168 -15.09 3.32 -8.71
N ILE A 169 -14.47 2.21 -8.30
CA ILE A 169 -13.81 2.06 -6.99
C ILE A 169 -12.42 1.47 -7.18
N ARG A 170 -11.40 2.17 -6.71
CA ARG A 170 -10.04 1.64 -6.60
C ARG A 170 -9.82 1.10 -5.20
N LYS A 171 -9.35 -0.15 -5.09
CA LYS A 171 -9.02 -0.79 -3.81
C LYS A 171 -7.55 -1.15 -3.75
N THR A 172 -6.90 -0.88 -2.61
CA THR A 172 -5.52 -1.30 -2.37
C THR A 172 -5.34 -1.81 -0.95
N LEU A 173 -4.40 -2.75 -0.81
CA LEU A 173 -3.80 -3.07 0.48
C LEU A 173 -2.48 -2.32 0.59
N SER A 174 -2.20 -1.73 1.75
CA SER A 174 -0.88 -1.16 2.04
C SER A 174 -0.37 -1.57 3.41
N PHE A 175 0.94 -1.76 3.49
CA PHE A 175 1.65 -2.12 4.71
C PHE A 175 2.97 -1.36 4.80
N TRP A 176 3.33 -0.93 6.01
CA TRP A 176 4.58 -0.26 6.30
C TRP A 176 5.56 -1.20 7.02
N PHE A 177 6.73 -1.38 6.41
CA PHE A 177 7.83 -2.14 6.98
C PHE A 177 8.67 -1.26 7.87
N TYR A 178 8.74 -1.62 9.13
CA TYR A 178 9.51 -0.91 10.14
C TYR A 178 10.90 -1.53 10.31
N GLY A 179 11.84 -0.69 10.72
CA GLY A 179 13.17 -1.09 11.11
C GLY A 179 13.72 -0.17 12.21
N PRO A 180 14.99 -0.35 12.66
CA PRO A 180 15.62 0.54 13.60
C PRO A 180 15.59 1.99 13.14
N ALA A 181 15.49 2.94 14.07
CA ALA A 181 15.56 4.36 13.73
C ALA A 181 16.82 4.70 12.92
N PHE A 182 16.70 5.66 12.02
CA PHE A 182 17.88 6.21 11.34
C PHE A 182 18.69 7.00 12.36
N ILE A 183 19.99 6.76 12.40
CA ILE A 183 20.95 7.44 13.29
C ILE A 183 21.51 8.66 12.57
#